data_1c415471ed807b097c2117a54cc264fa
#
_entry.id   1c415471ed807b097c2117a54cc264fa
#
_cell.length_a   1.000
_cell.length_b   1.000
_cell.length_c   1.000
_cell.angle_alpha   90.00
_cell.angle_beta   90.00
_cell.angle_gamma   90.00
#
_symmetry.space_group_name_H-M   'P 1'
#
loop_
_entity.id
_entity.type
_entity.pdbx_description
1 polymer ?
#
loop_
_entity_poly.entity_id
_entity_poly.type
_entity_poly.pdbx_seq_one_letter_code
_entity_poly.pdbx_strand_id
1 'polypeptide(L)'
;MPVQTFDVQGTGIDPYRRLSASQVIAWNSCPRMWYYGWEVRLKGPLPPQIIRGNAAESCISRVLQESPVLIDAGSDTRLTAPIDEDGKVDYEDTTNWLASRLIPLSQEDWPKSRESLRDWAIARVDFHFDDCWTAAVHDWERSVNRSGSADDITIEECRDMIIAGIDLHLDEVENCIDASGGPLLETWRKGESRPEWPAPDGFPRVWDNPHPAAQESGEISWCEAWEVARPWFVEPDAVGFSQTTCHPAGWFQGEYDLVYRWDGTTRIIDIKASIGKGDRSFGYLDQLRLYAWLWWETHGRSEEVTSLAIWYLGTGTVKEVSLPKIDEMEKYDSNYFDLYKMIRQDSPEIDNCPASPSPLHIFNAGGVPADPAIDPDSHARCRGCDYRGICENGNHDLQLTTERRFEKFGHAWPITPLGEIKPRVDAIGQVVGLSGPELIEDGTIKLHFRLQDGYDRAKVQPAYNGGPKKITRGLVEGARVRVSNALPSLWRGEVQLNLDEKSEVSIAGEDESEPVVEIETRVNVIGRVWSIDAFPDGVGTARWAATLLDATGSAAIVAFKQFIPISAAAIQRGDTIAVLNGEKGEWSGRPQVKIGPGTKVVIISDAEDNPDF
;
A
#
# COMPACT_ATOMS: atom_id res chain seq x y z
N MET A 1 4.72 1.06 11.32
CA MET A 1 3.37 1.16 11.94
C MET A 1 2.41 1.36 10.78
N PRO A 2 1.19 0.82 10.77
CA PRO A 2 0.26 1.18 9.71
C PRO A 2 0.00 2.69 9.83
N VAL A 3 0.24 3.41 8.75
CA VAL A 3 -0.14 4.82 8.63
C VAL A 3 -1.63 4.89 8.92
N GLN A 4 -2.03 5.62 9.94
CA GLN A 4 -3.45 5.88 10.17
C GLN A 4 -3.91 6.81 9.05
N THR A 5 -4.54 6.26 8.04
CA THR A 5 -5.22 7.04 7.02
C THR A 5 -6.49 7.60 7.64
N PHE A 6 -6.49 8.88 7.92
CA PHE A 6 -7.68 9.57 8.39
C PHE A 6 -8.60 9.88 7.20
N ASP A 7 -9.91 9.80 7.41
CA ASP A 7 -10.89 10.37 6.48
C ASP A 7 -10.86 11.90 6.62
N VAL A 8 -9.81 12.51 6.08
CA VAL A 8 -9.55 13.96 6.18
C VAL A 8 -10.71 14.80 5.62
N GLN A 9 -11.52 14.19 4.75
CA GLN A 9 -12.65 14.88 4.11
C GLN A 9 -13.99 14.65 4.82
N GLY A 10 -14.01 13.83 5.87
CA GLY A 10 -15.25 13.57 6.63
C GLY A 10 -16.33 12.87 5.83
N THR A 11 -15.97 12.10 4.80
CA THR A 11 -16.92 11.42 3.91
C THR A 11 -17.57 10.20 4.56
N GLY A 12 -17.00 9.72 5.67
CA GLY A 12 -17.42 8.48 6.34
C GLY A 12 -17.01 7.20 5.61
N ILE A 13 -16.25 7.31 4.51
CA ILE A 13 -15.76 6.17 3.76
C ILE A 13 -14.34 5.84 4.22
N ASP A 14 -14.14 4.60 4.66
CA ASP A 14 -12.84 4.07 5.02
C ASP A 14 -11.86 4.20 3.83
N PRO A 15 -10.73 4.93 3.97
CA PRO A 15 -9.74 5.10 2.92
C PRO A 15 -9.26 3.80 2.28
N TYR A 16 -9.16 2.73 3.06
CA TYR A 16 -8.79 1.40 2.54
C TYR A 16 -9.86 0.76 1.64
N ARG A 17 -11.09 1.28 1.67
CA ARG A 17 -12.20 0.83 0.84
C ARG A 17 -12.42 1.69 -0.39
N ARG A 18 -11.68 2.77 -0.56
CA ARG A 18 -11.75 3.62 -1.75
C ARG A 18 -11.27 2.87 -2.98
N LEU A 19 -11.81 3.22 -4.12
CA LEU A 19 -11.31 2.77 -5.41
C LEU A 19 -10.08 3.59 -5.79
N SER A 20 -9.16 3.02 -6.55
CA SER A 20 -7.99 3.72 -7.10
C SER A 20 -7.83 3.44 -8.59
N ALA A 21 -7.06 4.26 -9.27
CA ALA A 21 -6.77 4.07 -10.70
C ALA A 21 -6.19 2.67 -10.97
N SER A 22 -5.28 2.19 -10.15
CA SER A 22 -4.70 0.84 -10.30
C SER A 22 -5.74 -0.28 -10.16
N GLN A 23 -6.73 -0.11 -9.29
CA GLN A 23 -7.84 -1.06 -9.15
C GLN A 23 -8.74 -1.06 -10.39
N VAL A 24 -9.08 0.13 -10.90
CA VAL A 24 -9.87 0.27 -12.13
C VAL A 24 -9.15 -0.37 -13.32
N ILE A 25 -7.87 -0.11 -13.47
CA ILE A 25 -7.05 -0.70 -14.54
C ILE A 25 -7.01 -2.22 -14.44
N ALA A 26 -6.81 -2.75 -13.24
CA ALA A 26 -6.82 -4.19 -13.01
C ALA A 26 -8.18 -4.81 -13.33
N TRP A 27 -9.28 -4.17 -12.91
CA TRP A 27 -10.63 -4.60 -13.22
C TRP A 27 -10.91 -4.60 -14.73
N ASN A 28 -10.61 -3.50 -15.40
CA ASN A 28 -10.79 -3.38 -16.85
C ASN A 28 -9.92 -4.38 -17.63
N SER A 29 -8.76 -4.70 -17.08
CA SER A 29 -7.90 -5.72 -17.66
C SER A 29 -8.50 -7.12 -17.50
N CYS A 30 -8.82 -7.51 -16.27
CA CYS A 30 -9.44 -8.80 -15.95
C CYS A 30 -10.06 -8.74 -14.54
N PRO A 31 -11.41 -8.75 -14.42
CA PRO A 31 -12.08 -8.74 -13.12
C PRO A 31 -11.60 -9.84 -12.17
N ARG A 32 -11.31 -11.04 -12.69
CA ARG A 32 -10.76 -12.15 -11.90
C ARG A 32 -9.37 -11.84 -11.35
N MET A 33 -8.52 -11.16 -12.12
CA MET A 33 -7.20 -10.70 -11.67
C MET A 33 -7.34 -9.64 -10.56
N TRP A 34 -8.27 -8.69 -10.72
CA TRP A 34 -8.61 -7.75 -9.66
C TRP A 34 -9.07 -8.48 -8.39
N TYR A 35 -9.97 -9.46 -8.49
CA TYR A 35 -10.45 -10.26 -7.36
C TYR A 35 -9.31 -10.89 -6.58
N TYR A 36 -8.40 -11.58 -7.25
CA TYR A 36 -7.26 -12.20 -6.58
C TYR A 36 -6.31 -11.15 -5.96
N GLY A 37 -6.05 -10.05 -6.64
CA GLY A 37 -5.10 -9.03 -6.19
C GLY A 37 -5.62 -8.18 -5.03
N TRP A 38 -6.88 -7.78 -5.05
CA TRP A 38 -7.44 -6.81 -4.10
C TRP A 38 -8.44 -7.39 -3.12
N GLU A 39 -9.29 -8.31 -3.52
CA GLU A 39 -10.25 -8.93 -2.59
C GLU A 39 -9.60 -10.06 -1.81
N VAL A 40 -9.04 -11.05 -2.49
CA VAL A 40 -8.26 -12.13 -1.86
C VAL A 40 -6.90 -11.62 -1.36
N ARG A 41 -6.45 -10.48 -1.87
CA ARG A 41 -5.19 -9.80 -1.53
C ARG A 41 -3.94 -10.65 -1.79
N LEU A 42 -3.97 -11.45 -2.83
CA LEU A 42 -2.80 -12.11 -3.35
C LEU A 42 -1.99 -11.10 -4.17
N LYS A 43 -1.07 -10.43 -3.53
CA LYS A 43 -0.16 -9.55 -4.25
C LYS A 43 0.73 -10.40 -5.16
N GLY A 44 0.82 -10.03 -6.43
CA GLY A 44 1.77 -10.63 -7.38
C GLY A 44 3.23 -10.46 -6.91
N PRO A 45 4.18 -11.14 -7.57
CA PRO A 45 5.60 -10.97 -7.26
C PRO A 45 6.01 -9.50 -7.33
N LEU A 46 6.71 -9.02 -6.34
CA LEU A 46 7.24 -7.67 -6.27
C LEU A 46 8.73 -7.69 -6.68
N PRO A 47 9.04 -7.36 -7.94
CA PRO A 47 10.40 -7.43 -8.45
C PRO A 47 11.25 -6.29 -7.87
N PRO A 48 12.61 -6.42 -7.88
CA PRO A 48 13.48 -5.41 -7.29
C PRO A 48 13.45 -4.06 -8.03
N GLN A 49 12.95 -4.01 -9.26
CA GLN A 49 12.76 -2.76 -10.01
C GLN A 49 11.88 -1.74 -9.28
N ILE A 50 11.03 -2.17 -8.34
CA ILE A 50 10.24 -1.26 -7.51
C ILE A 50 11.12 -0.43 -6.57
N ILE A 51 12.25 -0.96 -6.11
CA ILE A 51 13.23 -0.23 -5.30
C ILE A 51 13.68 1.01 -6.07
N ARG A 52 14.05 0.83 -7.34
CA ARG A 52 14.48 1.92 -8.21
C ARG A 52 13.39 2.97 -8.42
N GLY A 53 12.13 2.52 -8.62
CA GLY A 53 10.98 3.41 -8.74
C GLY A 53 10.81 4.29 -7.51
N ASN A 54 10.68 3.64 -6.34
CA ASN A 54 10.44 4.33 -5.07
C ASN A 54 11.61 5.25 -4.69
N ALA A 55 12.85 4.79 -4.86
CA ALA A 55 14.03 5.60 -4.55
C ALA A 55 14.13 6.84 -5.45
N ALA A 56 13.85 6.68 -6.77
CA ALA A 56 13.91 7.79 -7.71
C ALA A 56 12.82 8.82 -7.42
N GLU A 57 11.58 8.38 -7.24
CA GLU A 57 10.46 9.27 -6.94
C GLU A 57 10.68 10.04 -5.63
N SER A 58 11.05 9.34 -4.56
CA SER A 58 11.34 9.93 -3.26
C SER A 58 12.49 10.93 -3.33
N CYS A 59 13.58 10.61 -4.01
CA CYS A 59 14.75 11.50 -4.11
C CYS A 59 14.43 12.75 -4.95
N ILE A 60 13.78 12.60 -6.10
CA ILE A 60 13.33 13.73 -6.93
C ILE A 60 12.42 14.65 -6.12
N SER A 61 11.42 14.08 -5.44
CA SER A 61 10.49 14.85 -4.61
C SER A 61 11.22 15.69 -3.55
N ARG A 62 12.19 15.09 -2.84
CA ARG A 62 12.98 15.79 -1.82
C ARG A 62 13.78 16.96 -2.40
N VAL A 63 14.48 16.74 -3.52
CA VAL A 63 15.26 17.79 -4.17
C VAL A 63 14.38 18.93 -4.68
N LEU A 64 13.24 18.61 -5.30
CA LEU A 64 12.31 19.63 -5.82
C LEU A 64 11.62 20.44 -4.70
N GLN A 65 11.64 19.96 -3.49
CA GLN A 65 11.13 20.68 -2.32
C GLN A 65 12.12 21.68 -1.75
N GLU A 66 13.40 21.48 -1.99
CA GLU A 66 14.46 22.35 -1.49
C GLU A 66 14.59 23.63 -2.32
N SER A 67 15.09 24.67 -1.68
CA SER A 67 15.30 26.00 -2.28
C SER A 67 16.78 26.31 -2.42
N PRO A 68 17.27 26.62 -3.62
CA PRO A 68 18.68 26.95 -3.84
C PRO A 68 19.10 28.28 -3.19
N VAL A 69 18.18 29.08 -2.72
CA VAL A 69 18.48 30.34 -2.00
C VAL A 69 18.49 30.19 -0.48
N LEU A 70 18.02 29.04 0.02
CA LEU A 70 17.93 28.76 1.45
C LEU A 70 18.84 27.61 1.88
N ILE A 71 19.20 26.74 0.95
CA ILE A 71 19.94 25.51 1.22
C ILE A 71 21.17 25.49 0.33
N ASP A 72 22.34 25.58 0.95
CA ASP A 72 23.59 25.36 0.24
C ASP A 72 23.72 23.91 -0.21
N ALA A 73 24.43 23.68 -1.33
CA ALA A 73 24.60 22.36 -1.93
C ALA A 73 25.10 21.28 -0.94
N GLY A 74 25.97 21.67 0.00
CA GLY A 74 26.53 20.78 1.01
C GLY A 74 25.78 20.75 2.36
N SER A 75 24.66 21.45 2.50
CA SER A 75 23.95 21.53 3.78
C SER A 75 23.30 20.20 4.18
N ASP A 76 23.44 19.82 5.44
CA ASP A 76 22.68 18.73 6.02
C ASP A 76 21.27 19.21 6.36
N THR A 77 20.30 18.74 5.59
CA THR A 77 18.89 19.10 5.74
C THR A 77 18.05 17.99 6.37
N ARG A 78 18.69 16.95 6.90
CA ARG A 78 17.97 15.88 7.59
C ARG A 78 17.25 16.43 8.81
N LEU A 79 15.98 16.06 8.92
CA LEU A 79 15.20 16.40 10.10
C LEU A 79 15.76 15.62 11.29
N THR A 80 16.35 16.35 12.22
CA THR A 80 16.67 15.81 13.53
C THR A 80 15.52 16.18 14.46
N ALA A 81 14.60 15.25 14.68
CA ALA A 81 13.63 15.42 15.73
C ALA A 81 14.36 15.51 17.08
N PRO A 82 13.96 16.44 17.98
CA PRO A 82 14.57 16.52 19.30
C PRO A 82 14.37 15.21 20.05
N ILE A 83 15.41 14.80 20.73
CA ILE A 83 15.38 13.63 21.63
C ILE A 83 15.20 14.19 23.03
N ASP A 84 14.17 13.71 23.74
CA ASP A 84 13.92 14.07 25.13
C ASP A 84 14.99 13.48 26.08
N GLU A 85 14.90 13.85 27.38
CA GLU A 85 15.85 13.40 28.40
C GLU A 85 15.82 11.87 28.58
N ASP A 86 14.76 11.19 28.16
CA ASP A 86 14.60 9.73 28.20
C ASP A 86 15.08 9.04 26.90
N GLY A 87 15.60 9.78 25.95
CA GLY A 87 16.07 9.27 24.65
C GLY A 87 14.95 8.96 23.66
N LYS A 88 13.73 9.48 23.88
CA LYS A 88 12.61 9.35 22.94
C LYS A 88 12.55 10.55 22.03
N VAL A 89 12.15 10.29 20.81
CA VAL A 89 11.94 11.34 19.81
C VAL A 89 10.64 12.09 20.13
N ASP A 90 10.75 13.38 20.37
CA ASP A 90 9.61 14.26 20.54
C ASP A 90 9.13 14.74 19.17
N TYR A 91 8.08 14.12 18.65
CA TYR A 91 7.46 14.49 17.38
C TYR A 91 6.53 15.72 17.47
N GLU A 92 6.23 16.18 18.68
CA GLU A 92 5.36 17.36 18.89
C GLU A 92 6.17 18.65 18.94
N ASP A 93 7.45 18.59 19.29
CA ASP A 93 8.33 19.77 19.27
C ASP A 93 8.83 20.08 17.85
N THR A 94 8.08 20.90 17.14
CA THR A 94 8.42 21.38 15.80
C THR A 94 9.44 22.52 15.78
N THR A 95 9.85 23.04 16.94
CA THR A 95 10.78 24.18 17.04
C THR A 95 12.17 23.88 16.51
N ASN A 96 12.55 22.60 16.45
CA ASN A 96 13.82 22.12 15.94
C ASN A 96 13.76 21.61 14.48
N TRP A 97 12.63 21.77 13.82
CA TRP A 97 12.51 21.42 12.42
C TRP A 97 13.35 22.39 11.59
N LEU A 98 13.95 21.88 10.52
CA LEU A 98 14.91 22.60 9.69
C LEU A 98 14.38 23.96 9.21
N ALA A 99 13.10 24.06 8.89
CA ALA A 99 12.46 25.28 8.40
C ALA A 99 12.65 26.49 9.33
N SER A 100 12.65 26.27 10.64
CA SER A 100 12.89 27.35 11.62
C SER A 100 14.34 27.82 11.65
N ARG A 101 15.26 27.14 10.96
CA ARG A 101 16.70 27.44 10.93
C ARG A 101 17.18 27.90 9.56
N LEU A 102 16.32 27.92 8.55
CA LEU A 102 16.70 28.36 7.21
C LEU A 102 16.90 29.86 7.18
N ILE A 103 18.12 30.25 6.89
CA ILE A 103 18.51 31.67 6.69
C ILE A 103 18.85 31.81 5.21
N PRO A 104 18.33 32.84 4.52
CA PRO A 104 18.68 33.05 3.11
C PRO A 104 20.21 33.16 2.92
N LEU A 105 20.69 32.42 1.91
CA LEU A 105 22.08 32.47 1.51
C LEU A 105 22.43 33.85 0.92
N SER A 106 23.73 34.21 0.90
CA SER A 106 24.16 35.39 0.19
C SER A 106 23.80 35.30 -1.30
N GLN A 107 23.27 36.38 -1.87
CA GLN A 107 22.93 36.41 -3.31
C GLN A 107 24.12 36.11 -4.24
N GLU A 108 25.35 36.28 -3.74
CA GLU A 108 26.56 35.93 -4.48
C GLU A 108 26.66 34.41 -4.71
N ASP A 109 26.16 33.63 -3.77
CA ASP A 109 26.20 32.17 -3.75
C ASP A 109 25.03 31.52 -4.50
N TRP A 110 24.04 32.30 -4.94
CA TRP A 110 22.88 31.76 -5.65
C TRP A 110 23.26 31.27 -7.05
N PRO A 111 22.70 30.13 -7.51
CA PRO A 111 22.82 29.71 -8.89
C PRO A 111 22.33 30.77 -9.88
N LYS A 112 23.17 31.08 -10.89
CA LYS A 112 22.91 32.15 -11.88
C LYS A 112 22.71 31.65 -13.30
N SER A 113 22.74 30.33 -13.50
CA SER A 113 22.58 29.69 -14.81
C SER A 113 22.00 28.30 -14.62
N ARG A 114 21.51 27.72 -15.73
CA ARG A 114 21.05 26.32 -15.76
C ARG A 114 22.12 25.38 -15.20
N GLU A 115 23.38 25.57 -15.61
CA GLU A 115 24.49 24.74 -15.21
C GLU A 115 24.71 24.79 -13.69
N SER A 116 24.83 26.00 -13.12
CA SER A 116 25.03 26.15 -11.68
C SER A 116 23.84 25.66 -10.84
N LEU A 117 22.62 25.82 -11.34
CA LEU A 117 21.42 25.28 -10.70
C LEU A 117 21.39 23.75 -10.78
N ARG A 118 21.80 23.19 -11.91
CA ARG A 118 21.95 21.73 -12.09
C ARG A 118 23.01 21.17 -11.13
N ASP A 119 24.16 21.83 -11.02
CA ASP A 119 25.24 21.38 -10.11
C ASP A 119 24.74 21.38 -8.65
N TRP A 120 24.01 22.42 -8.25
CA TRP A 120 23.37 22.46 -6.94
C TRP A 120 22.39 21.30 -6.76
N ALA A 121 21.49 21.08 -7.70
CA ALA A 121 20.48 20.01 -7.61
C ALA A 121 21.10 18.63 -7.58
N ILE A 122 22.17 18.38 -8.36
CA ILE A 122 22.89 17.09 -8.32
C ILE A 122 23.57 16.87 -6.96
N ALA A 123 24.15 17.91 -6.36
CA ALA A 123 24.69 17.79 -5.01
C ALA A 123 23.59 17.45 -3.98
N ARG A 124 22.38 17.97 -4.17
CA ARG A 124 21.23 17.60 -3.33
C ARG A 124 20.75 16.18 -3.61
N VAL A 125 20.78 15.72 -4.85
CA VAL A 125 20.55 14.29 -5.18
C VAL A 125 21.56 13.42 -4.41
N ASP A 126 22.85 13.74 -4.48
CA ASP A 126 23.89 12.95 -3.79
C ASP A 126 23.70 12.95 -2.27
N PHE A 127 23.18 14.05 -1.70
CA PHE A 127 22.88 14.12 -0.29
C PHE A 127 21.70 13.22 0.13
N HIS A 128 20.62 13.17 -0.66
CA HIS A 128 19.40 12.43 -0.33
C HIS A 128 19.41 10.96 -0.79
N PHE A 129 20.24 10.64 -1.75
CA PHE A 129 20.19 9.36 -2.47
C PHE A 129 20.32 8.14 -1.56
N ASP A 130 21.33 8.12 -0.69
CA ASP A 130 21.60 6.97 0.18
C ASP A 130 20.43 6.69 1.13
N ASP A 131 19.81 7.73 1.67
CA ASP A 131 18.63 7.58 2.54
C ASP A 131 17.42 7.06 1.76
N CYS A 132 17.16 7.61 0.57
CA CYS A 132 16.04 7.16 -0.29
C CYS A 132 16.24 5.72 -0.78
N TRP A 133 17.45 5.38 -1.20
CA TRP A 133 17.80 4.03 -1.62
C TRP A 133 17.64 3.03 -0.48
N THR A 134 18.22 3.33 0.68
CA THR A 134 18.15 2.46 1.86
C THR A 134 16.71 2.24 2.31
N ALA A 135 15.91 3.30 2.33
CA ALA A 135 14.48 3.19 2.67
C ALA A 135 13.72 2.31 1.67
N ALA A 136 13.94 2.51 0.37
CA ALA A 136 13.29 1.73 -0.68
C ALA A 136 13.69 0.24 -0.64
N VAL A 137 14.97 -0.07 -0.40
CA VAL A 137 15.46 -1.44 -0.21
C VAL A 137 14.81 -2.06 1.02
N HIS A 138 14.81 -1.37 2.15
CA HIS A 138 14.24 -1.86 3.39
C HIS A 138 12.74 -2.16 3.25
N ASP A 139 11.98 -1.29 2.60
CA ASP A 139 10.54 -1.49 2.37
C ASP A 139 10.28 -2.66 1.44
N TRP A 140 11.10 -2.82 0.38
CA TRP A 140 11.01 -3.98 -0.50
C TRP A 140 11.37 -5.26 0.24
N GLU A 141 12.43 -5.28 1.04
CA GLU A 141 12.86 -6.43 1.84
C GLU A 141 11.80 -6.89 2.84
N ARG A 142 10.98 -5.98 3.36
CA ARG A 142 9.87 -6.28 4.26
C ARG A 142 8.62 -6.77 3.56
N SER A 143 8.57 -6.68 2.24
CA SER A 143 7.41 -7.11 1.47
C SER A 143 7.32 -8.62 1.40
N VAL A 144 6.14 -9.17 1.73
CA VAL A 144 5.90 -10.62 1.78
C VAL A 144 5.89 -11.30 0.40
N ASN A 145 5.79 -10.52 -0.66
CA ASN A 145 5.69 -10.99 -2.04
C ASN A 145 6.91 -10.58 -2.89
N ARG A 146 8.02 -10.21 -2.26
CA ARG A 146 9.24 -9.88 -3.00
C ARG A 146 9.75 -11.07 -3.82
N SER A 147 10.35 -10.78 -4.97
CA SER A 147 10.95 -11.77 -5.87
C SER A 147 12.25 -11.23 -6.44
N GLY A 148 13.23 -12.08 -6.67
CA GLY A 148 14.56 -11.68 -7.12
C GLY A 148 15.46 -11.19 -5.98
N SER A 149 16.54 -10.51 -6.34
CA SER A 149 17.51 -9.91 -5.41
C SER A 149 17.61 -8.40 -5.63
N ALA A 150 17.92 -7.64 -4.58
CA ALA A 150 18.26 -6.23 -4.73
C ALA A 150 19.51 -6.02 -5.60
N ASP A 151 20.39 -7.02 -5.65
CA ASP A 151 21.58 -7.01 -6.50
C ASP A 151 21.26 -7.08 -8.01
N ASP A 152 20.02 -7.38 -8.39
CA ASP A 152 19.58 -7.39 -9.79
C ASP A 152 19.44 -5.97 -10.38
N ILE A 153 19.55 -4.95 -9.56
CA ILE A 153 19.50 -3.53 -9.95
C ILE A 153 20.77 -2.81 -9.49
N THR A 154 21.23 -1.84 -10.28
CA THR A 154 22.42 -1.07 -9.94
C THR A 154 22.06 0.28 -9.33
N ILE A 155 22.84 0.68 -8.34
CA ILE A 155 22.73 1.97 -7.66
C ILE A 155 22.98 3.11 -8.65
N GLU A 156 24.01 2.96 -9.49
CA GLU A 156 24.41 3.93 -10.50
C GLU A 156 23.28 4.20 -11.51
N GLU A 157 22.61 3.12 -11.99
CA GLU A 157 21.47 3.26 -12.91
C GLU A 157 20.32 4.04 -12.26
N CYS A 158 20.04 3.79 -10.99
CA CYS A 158 19.01 4.53 -10.25
C CYS A 158 19.38 6.01 -10.11
N ARG A 159 20.62 6.30 -9.74
CA ARG A 159 21.12 7.68 -9.62
C ARG A 159 21.05 8.43 -10.96
N ASP A 160 21.45 7.79 -12.06
CA ASP A 160 21.37 8.38 -13.41
C ASP A 160 19.92 8.70 -13.80
N MET A 161 18.97 7.84 -13.43
CA MET A 161 17.54 8.10 -13.64
C MET A 161 17.05 9.31 -12.84
N ILE A 162 17.50 9.47 -11.61
CA ILE A 162 17.14 10.63 -10.79
C ILE A 162 17.68 11.91 -11.45
N ILE A 163 18.92 11.90 -11.88
CA ILE A 163 19.55 13.03 -12.59
C ILE A 163 18.76 13.37 -13.85
N ALA A 164 18.33 12.37 -14.62
CA ALA A 164 17.48 12.61 -15.79
C ALA A 164 16.14 13.27 -15.41
N GLY A 165 15.54 12.91 -14.28
CA GLY A 165 14.33 13.57 -13.74
C GLY A 165 14.60 15.03 -13.35
N ILE A 166 15.73 15.32 -12.75
CA ILE A 166 16.16 16.70 -12.45
C ILE A 166 16.39 17.50 -13.73
N ASP A 167 17.01 16.91 -14.75
CA ASP A 167 17.24 17.57 -16.03
C ASP A 167 15.90 17.91 -16.72
N LEU A 168 14.90 17.03 -16.67
CA LEU A 168 13.54 17.30 -17.17
C LEU A 168 12.85 18.42 -16.38
N HIS A 169 13.06 18.51 -15.07
CA HIS A 169 12.56 19.65 -14.29
C HIS A 169 13.28 20.95 -14.65
N LEU A 170 14.57 20.90 -14.92
CA LEU A 170 15.33 22.09 -15.37
C LEU A 170 14.85 22.58 -16.74
N ASP A 171 14.36 21.69 -17.61
CA ASP A 171 13.70 22.11 -18.86
C ASP A 171 12.41 22.90 -18.55
N GLU A 172 11.65 22.51 -17.52
CA GLU A 172 10.48 23.30 -17.06
C GLU A 172 10.88 24.66 -16.46
N VAL A 173 11.98 24.72 -15.73
CA VAL A 173 12.52 25.97 -15.20
C VAL A 173 12.95 26.89 -16.34
N GLU A 174 13.63 26.37 -17.37
CA GLU A 174 14.03 27.12 -18.55
C GLU A 174 12.83 27.62 -19.35
N ASN A 175 11.81 26.78 -19.55
CA ASN A 175 10.53 27.19 -20.16
C ASN A 175 9.86 28.33 -19.35
N CYS A 176 9.94 28.28 -18.03
CA CYS A 176 9.43 29.34 -17.16
C CYS A 176 10.17 30.66 -17.37
N ILE A 177 11.50 30.62 -17.52
CA ILE A 177 12.31 31.80 -17.82
C ILE A 177 11.93 32.36 -19.20
N ASP A 178 11.86 31.52 -20.21
CA ASP A 178 11.51 31.92 -21.59
C ASP A 178 10.12 32.55 -21.66
N ALA A 179 9.19 32.06 -20.84
CA ALA A 179 7.85 32.63 -20.68
C ALA A 179 7.79 33.82 -19.70
N SER A 180 8.95 34.35 -19.27
CA SER A 180 9.03 35.47 -18.32
C SER A 180 8.29 35.20 -17.00
N GLY A 181 8.31 33.94 -16.51
CA GLY A 181 7.70 33.51 -15.25
C GLY A 181 6.21 33.21 -15.29
N GLY A 182 5.58 33.39 -16.42
CA GLY A 182 4.15 33.14 -16.61
C GLY A 182 3.23 34.10 -15.85
N PRO A 183 1.91 33.89 -15.89
CA PRO A 183 0.91 34.80 -15.35
C PRO A 183 0.91 34.89 -13.81
N LEU A 184 1.51 33.93 -13.12
CA LEU A 184 1.51 33.88 -11.65
C LEU A 184 2.71 34.56 -11.01
N LEU A 185 3.74 34.99 -11.78
CA LEU A 185 4.97 35.56 -11.25
C LEU A 185 4.74 36.78 -10.37
N GLU A 186 3.94 37.74 -10.84
CA GLU A 186 3.68 38.97 -10.08
C GLU A 186 2.93 38.74 -8.77
N THR A 187 2.03 37.80 -8.75
CA THR A 187 1.31 37.37 -7.54
C THR A 187 2.26 36.68 -6.57
N TRP A 188 3.12 35.83 -7.09
CA TRP A 188 4.12 35.13 -6.29
C TRP A 188 5.16 36.11 -5.70
N ARG A 189 5.66 37.08 -6.48
CA ARG A 189 6.58 38.14 -6.02
C ARG A 189 6.02 38.97 -4.89
N LYS A 190 4.72 39.21 -4.87
CA LYS A 190 4.03 39.94 -3.82
C LYS A 190 3.81 39.13 -2.54
N GLY A 191 4.18 37.85 -2.56
CA GLY A 191 3.94 36.96 -1.45
C GLY A 191 2.48 36.54 -1.31
N GLU A 192 1.66 36.76 -2.33
CA GLU A 192 0.32 36.20 -2.38
C GLU A 192 0.44 34.70 -2.55
N SER A 193 0.02 33.94 -1.53
CA SER A 193 0.10 32.46 -1.56
C SER A 193 -0.73 31.91 -2.69
N ARG A 194 -0.27 30.85 -3.32
CA ARG A 194 -1.10 30.05 -4.21
C ARG A 194 -2.16 29.35 -3.35
N PRO A 195 -3.46 29.64 -3.51
CA PRO A 195 -4.50 29.10 -2.62
C PRO A 195 -4.55 27.57 -2.59
N GLU A 196 -4.00 26.93 -3.64
CA GLU A 196 -4.01 25.49 -3.82
C GLU A 196 -2.63 24.85 -3.62
N TRP A 197 -1.64 25.62 -3.19
CA TRP A 197 -0.35 25.05 -2.84
C TRP A 197 -0.54 24.20 -1.59
N PRO A 198 -0.44 22.88 -1.68
CA PRO A 198 -0.50 22.07 -0.49
C PRO A 198 0.76 22.35 0.33
N ALA A 199 0.65 23.25 1.29
CA ALA A 199 1.56 23.22 2.41
C ALA A 199 0.93 22.24 3.40
N PRO A 200 1.39 20.99 3.50
CA PRO A 200 0.93 20.13 4.57
C PRO A 200 1.29 20.80 5.88
N ASP A 201 0.33 20.88 6.80
CA ASP A 201 0.59 21.30 8.16
C ASP A 201 1.76 20.47 8.70
N GLY A 202 2.80 21.15 9.18
CA GLY A 202 3.99 20.49 9.72
C GLY A 202 5.12 20.24 8.74
N PHE A 203 5.01 20.58 7.46
CA PHE A 203 6.16 20.54 6.56
C PHE A 203 7.05 21.78 6.75
N PRO A 204 8.41 21.63 6.71
CA PRO A 204 9.33 22.72 6.98
C PRO A 204 9.38 23.78 5.86
N ARG A 205 8.28 24.10 5.21
CA ARG A 205 8.16 25.09 4.14
C ARG A 205 7.58 26.41 4.59
N VAL A 206 7.90 26.82 5.77
CA VAL A 206 7.57 28.18 6.16
C VAL A 206 8.63 29.08 5.55
N TRP A 207 8.38 29.50 4.31
CA TRP A 207 9.13 30.57 3.71
C TRP A 207 8.65 31.91 4.31
N ASP A 208 9.58 32.82 4.51
CA ASP A 208 9.19 34.22 4.68
C ASP A 208 8.36 34.63 3.46
N ASN A 209 7.32 35.40 3.68
CA ASN A 209 6.44 35.87 2.64
C ASN A 209 6.63 37.37 2.45
N PRO A 210 7.11 37.89 1.32
CA PRO A 210 7.46 37.17 0.09
C PRO A 210 8.69 36.27 0.23
N HIS A 211 8.79 35.27 -0.69
CA HIS A 211 9.91 34.33 -0.71
C HIS A 211 11.25 35.07 -0.89
N PRO A 212 12.36 34.67 -0.24
CA PRO A 212 13.66 35.33 -0.36
C PRO A 212 14.20 35.45 -1.79
N ALA A 213 13.82 34.54 -2.69
CA ALA A 213 14.17 34.61 -4.11
C ALA A 213 13.37 35.65 -4.89
N ALA A 214 12.26 36.18 -4.34
CA ALA A 214 11.38 37.10 -5.04
C ALA A 214 12.08 38.44 -5.30
N GLN A 215 12.06 38.88 -6.56
CA GLN A 215 12.59 40.19 -6.96
C GLN A 215 11.47 41.24 -6.97
N GLU A 216 11.83 42.50 -6.69
CA GLU A 216 10.84 43.58 -6.73
C GLU A 216 10.30 43.82 -8.16
N SER A 217 11.14 43.61 -9.19
CA SER A 217 10.80 43.77 -10.61
C SER A 217 11.95 43.29 -11.49
N GLY A 218 11.72 43.20 -12.79
CA GLY A 218 12.75 42.87 -13.77
C GLY A 218 12.62 41.45 -14.32
N GLU A 219 13.63 41.01 -15.07
CA GLU A 219 13.67 39.68 -15.63
C GLU A 219 13.75 38.62 -14.53
N ILE A 220 13.10 37.50 -14.74
CA ILE A 220 13.11 36.36 -13.79
C ILE A 220 14.50 35.77 -13.70
N SER A 221 15.00 35.54 -12.48
CA SER A 221 16.26 34.84 -12.24
C SER A 221 16.08 33.30 -12.24
N TRP A 222 17.16 32.54 -12.36
CA TRP A 222 17.14 31.07 -12.29
C TRP A 222 16.59 30.56 -10.96
N CYS A 223 16.97 31.18 -9.84
CA CYS A 223 16.44 30.79 -8.54
C CYS A 223 14.96 31.12 -8.38
N GLU A 224 14.53 32.28 -8.89
CA GLU A 224 13.13 32.68 -8.87
C GLU A 224 12.29 31.73 -9.75
N ALA A 225 12.82 31.37 -10.94
CA ALA A 225 12.17 30.43 -11.84
C ALA A 225 12.08 29.01 -11.24
N TRP A 226 13.09 28.56 -10.51
CA TRP A 226 13.03 27.30 -9.76
C TRP A 226 11.85 27.29 -8.78
N GLU A 227 11.66 28.37 -8.03
CA GLU A 227 10.58 28.45 -7.06
C GLU A 227 9.20 28.59 -7.73
N VAL A 228 9.11 29.36 -8.80
CA VAL A 228 7.85 29.55 -9.55
C VAL A 228 7.44 28.30 -10.31
N ALA A 229 8.39 27.62 -10.96
CA ALA A 229 8.15 26.38 -11.71
C ALA A 229 8.08 25.14 -10.83
N ARG A 230 8.28 25.24 -9.52
CA ARG A 230 8.18 24.10 -8.60
C ARG A 230 6.84 23.40 -8.79
N PRO A 231 6.83 22.08 -9.01
CA PRO A 231 5.58 21.36 -9.17
C PRO A 231 4.76 21.32 -7.88
N TRP A 232 3.46 21.27 -8.05
CA TRP A 232 2.57 20.87 -6.98
C TRP A 232 2.50 19.36 -6.99
N PHE A 233 2.77 18.73 -5.88
CA PHE A 233 2.73 17.27 -5.80
C PHE A 233 2.23 16.82 -4.45
N VAL A 234 1.61 15.68 -4.48
CA VAL A 234 1.25 14.95 -3.28
C VAL A 234 2.47 14.18 -2.86
N GLU A 235 2.96 14.47 -1.67
CA GLU A 235 4.22 13.94 -1.23
C GLU A 235 4.05 12.59 -0.57
N PRO A 236 4.65 11.52 -1.13
CA PRO A 236 4.52 10.19 -0.54
C PRO A 236 5.19 10.08 0.84
N ASP A 237 6.19 10.93 1.11
CA ASP A 237 6.99 10.91 2.33
C ASP A 237 6.62 11.99 3.35
N ALA A 238 5.55 12.74 3.13
CA ALA A 238 5.08 13.66 4.15
C ALA A 238 4.77 12.86 5.41
N VAL A 239 5.63 13.02 6.42
CA VAL A 239 5.57 12.25 7.66
C VAL A 239 4.18 12.43 8.28
N GLY A 240 3.35 11.40 8.14
CA GLY A 240 2.02 11.36 8.71
C GLY A 240 0.84 11.67 7.77
N PHE A 241 1.07 12.14 6.54
CA PHE A 241 -0.01 12.47 5.62
C PHE A 241 0.34 12.08 4.19
N SER A 242 -0.14 10.95 3.71
CA SER A 242 -0.30 10.81 2.28
C SER A 242 -1.44 11.75 1.88
N GLN A 243 -1.12 12.83 1.18
CA GLN A 243 -2.13 13.72 0.62
C GLN A 243 -2.74 13.07 -0.61
N THR A 244 -3.39 11.96 -0.40
CA THR A 244 -4.13 11.29 -1.45
C THR A 244 -5.24 12.21 -1.90
N THR A 245 -5.21 12.65 -3.13
CA THR A 245 -6.31 13.40 -3.73
C THR A 245 -7.53 12.50 -3.81
N CYS A 246 -8.65 12.98 -3.29
CA CYS A 246 -9.85 12.19 -3.15
C CYS A 246 -11.02 12.83 -3.88
N HIS A 247 -11.79 12.03 -4.60
CA HIS A 247 -13.05 12.45 -5.19
C HIS A 247 -13.95 13.11 -4.13
N PRO A 248 -14.69 14.20 -4.42
CA PRO A 248 -15.49 14.92 -3.43
C PRO A 248 -16.47 14.04 -2.66
N ALA A 249 -16.99 12.97 -3.27
CA ALA A 249 -17.85 12.00 -2.60
C ALA A 249 -17.07 10.89 -1.86
N GLY A 250 -15.74 10.92 -1.83
CA GLY A 250 -14.90 10.07 -1.01
C GLY A 250 -14.69 8.63 -1.48
N TRP A 251 -15.25 8.21 -2.58
CA TRP A 251 -15.21 6.81 -3.01
C TRP A 251 -14.03 6.45 -3.92
N PHE A 252 -13.35 7.44 -4.51
CA PHE A 252 -12.17 7.26 -5.37
C PHE A 252 -11.00 8.09 -4.85
N GLN A 253 -9.79 7.61 -5.05
CA GLN A 253 -8.57 8.31 -4.67
C GLN A 253 -7.44 8.10 -5.68
N GLY A 254 -6.52 9.06 -5.74
CA GLY A 254 -5.33 9.00 -6.56
C GLY A 254 -4.21 9.86 -5.98
N GLU A 255 -3.00 9.59 -6.39
CA GLU A 255 -1.79 10.32 -6.04
C GLU A 255 -1.16 10.81 -7.33
N TYR A 256 -0.81 12.10 -7.39
CA TYR A 256 -0.12 12.69 -8.53
C TYR A 256 1.37 12.72 -8.22
N ASP A 257 2.21 12.30 -9.16
CA ASP A 257 3.64 12.40 -8.98
C ASP A 257 4.09 13.87 -9.09
N LEU A 258 3.76 14.55 -10.18
CA LEU A 258 4.06 15.98 -10.37
C LEU A 258 2.88 16.71 -11.02
N VAL A 259 2.57 17.91 -10.54
CA VAL A 259 1.59 18.83 -11.14
C VAL A 259 2.22 20.20 -11.37
N TYR A 260 2.34 20.63 -12.63
CA TYR A 260 2.85 21.95 -12.96
C TYR A 260 1.72 22.94 -13.23
N ARG A 261 1.85 24.17 -12.72
CA ARG A 261 0.83 25.22 -12.85
C ARG A 261 1.41 26.63 -13.07
N TRP A 262 2.71 26.75 -13.22
CA TRP A 262 3.37 28.04 -13.32
C TRP A 262 2.95 28.89 -14.53
N ASP A 263 2.52 28.24 -15.63
CA ASP A 263 2.07 28.87 -16.86
C ASP A 263 0.56 29.25 -16.84
N GLY A 264 -0.11 29.06 -15.70
CA GLY A 264 -1.55 29.28 -15.57
C GLY A 264 -2.42 28.16 -16.09
N THR A 265 -1.81 27.06 -16.51
CA THR A 265 -2.50 25.83 -16.91
C THR A 265 -2.20 24.70 -15.93
N THR A 266 -2.94 23.60 -16.00
CA THR A 266 -2.68 22.42 -15.16
C THR A 266 -2.14 21.28 -16.00
N ARG A 267 -0.94 20.84 -15.69
CA ARG A 267 -0.26 19.73 -16.37
C ARG A 267 0.11 18.66 -15.35
N ILE A 268 -0.32 17.40 -15.60
CA ILE A 268 -0.03 16.26 -14.72
C ILE A 268 1.02 15.38 -15.37
N ILE A 269 2.04 15.04 -14.61
CA ILE A 269 3.16 14.22 -15.04
C ILE A 269 3.28 13.01 -14.12
N ASP A 270 3.43 11.84 -14.73
CA ASP A 270 3.65 10.57 -14.07
C ASP A 270 5.11 10.14 -14.33
N ILE A 271 5.84 9.85 -13.26
CA ILE A 271 7.26 9.49 -13.33
C ILE A 271 7.41 7.98 -13.41
N LYS A 272 8.20 7.50 -14.36
CA LYS A 272 8.51 6.08 -14.49
C LYS A 272 10.00 5.82 -14.54
N ALA A 273 10.53 5.19 -13.50
CA ALA A 273 11.92 4.74 -13.43
C ALA A 273 12.12 3.48 -14.29
N SER A 274 11.90 3.61 -15.59
CA SER A 274 12.01 2.55 -16.57
C SER A 274 12.91 2.95 -17.74
N ILE A 275 13.51 1.95 -18.39
CA ILE A 275 14.35 2.14 -19.57
C ILE A 275 13.55 2.22 -20.88
N GLY A 276 12.22 2.25 -20.78
CA GLY A 276 11.31 2.42 -21.93
C GLY A 276 11.30 1.28 -22.95
N LYS A 277 12.06 0.20 -22.74
CA LYS A 277 12.07 -0.97 -23.63
C LYS A 277 11.01 -1.97 -23.20
N GLY A 278 10.13 -2.34 -24.10
CA GLY A 278 9.07 -3.32 -23.85
C GLY A 278 7.93 -2.77 -23.00
N ASP A 279 7.73 -1.47 -23.03
CA ASP A 279 6.74 -0.76 -22.22
C ASP A 279 5.32 -1.25 -22.53
N ARG A 280 4.70 -1.86 -21.53
CA ARG A 280 3.28 -2.20 -21.51
C ARG A 280 2.44 -1.01 -21.03
N SER A 281 2.81 0.20 -21.42
CA SER A 281 2.41 1.48 -20.84
C SER A 281 0.93 1.86 -20.99
N PHE A 282 0.09 0.96 -21.50
CA PHE A 282 -1.34 1.29 -21.62
C PHE A 282 -2.01 1.50 -20.26
N GLY A 283 -1.60 0.76 -19.24
CA GLY A 283 -2.06 0.99 -17.88
C GLY A 283 -1.72 2.40 -17.37
N TYR A 284 -0.55 2.93 -17.74
CA TYR A 284 -0.14 4.29 -17.36
C TYR A 284 -0.93 5.37 -18.09
N LEU A 285 -1.27 5.14 -19.37
CA LEU A 285 -2.12 6.06 -20.12
C LEU A 285 -3.51 6.20 -19.49
N ASP A 286 -4.11 5.05 -19.13
CA ASP A 286 -5.41 5.03 -18.47
C ASP A 286 -5.34 5.64 -17.05
N GLN A 287 -4.25 5.42 -16.33
CA GLN A 287 -4.01 6.03 -15.02
C GLN A 287 -4.01 7.56 -15.09
N LEU A 288 -3.25 8.12 -16.04
CA LEU A 288 -3.17 9.57 -16.21
C LEU A 288 -4.51 10.18 -16.63
N ARG A 289 -5.28 9.48 -17.48
CA ARG A 289 -6.62 9.92 -17.88
C ARG A 289 -7.60 9.92 -16.69
N LEU A 290 -7.50 8.92 -15.80
CA LEU A 290 -8.24 8.90 -14.53
C LEU A 290 -7.80 10.02 -13.59
N TYR A 291 -6.53 10.38 -13.60
CA TYR A 291 -6.03 11.52 -12.83
C TYR A 291 -6.53 12.85 -13.36
N ALA A 292 -6.62 13.03 -14.67
CA ALA A 292 -7.24 14.22 -15.26
C ALA A 292 -8.72 14.35 -14.88
N TRP A 293 -9.46 13.24 -14.88
CA TRP A 293 -10.83 13.20 -14.40
C TRP A 293 -10.92 13.52 -12.90
N LEU A 294 -10.06 12.94 -12.06
CA LEU A 294 -10.07 13.20 -10.63
C LEU A 294 -9.75 14.67 -10.31
N TRP A 295 -8.80 15.28 -11.05
CA TRP A 295 -8.52 16.71 -10.95
C TRP A 295 -9.77 17.54 -11.27
N TRP A 296 -10.43 17.25 -12.36
CA TRP A 296 -11.65 17.93 -12.78
C TRP A 296 -12.77 17.84 -11.73
N GLU A 297 -13.00 16.66 -11.15
CA GLU A 297 -13.98 16.46 -10.07
C GLU A 297 -13.61 17.25 -8.81
N THR A 298 -12.35 17.22 -8.38
CA THR A 298 -11.90 17.90 -7.17
C THR A 298 -11.90 19.43 -7.31
N HIS A 299 -11.91 19.95 -8.53
CA HIS A 299 -12.02 21.37 -8.85
C HIS A 299 -13.42 21.80 -9.30
N GLY A 300 -14.45 21.07 -8.86
CA GLY A 300 -15.85 21.42 -9.10
C GLY A 300 -16.25 21.39 -10.58
N ARG A 301 -15.57 20.60 -11.40
CA ARG A 301 -15.78 20.46 -12.86
C ARG A 301 -15.56 21.76 -13.64
N SER A 302 -14.80 22.69 -13.09
CA SER A 302 -14.53 24.01 -13.68
C SER A 302 -13.11 24.19 -14.19
N GLU A 303 -12.20 23.31 -13.82
CA GLU A 303 -10.79 23.36 -14.22
C GLU A 303 -10.38 22.04 -14.89
N GLU A 304 -9.97 22.14 -16.14
CA GLU A 304 -9.50 21.00 -16.92
C GLU A 304 -7.97 20.92 -16.89
N VAL A 305 -7.44 19.69 -16.88
CA VAL A 305 -6.03 19.44 -17.16
C VAL A 305 -5.77 19.73 -18.63
N THR A 306 -4.71 20.46 -18.92
CA THR A 306 -4.34 20.88 -20.29
C THR A 306 -3.30 19.98 -20.94
N SER A 307 -2.53 19.23 -20.14
CA SER A 307 -1.54 18.27 -20.63
C SER A 307 -1.34 17.12 -19.66
N LEU A 308 -1.16 15.94 -20.22
CA LEU A 308 -0.74 14.73 -19.51
C LEU A 308 0.53 14.20 -20.12
N ALA A 309 1.52 13.86 -19.31
CA ALA A 309 2.78 13.30 -19.80
C ALA A 309 3.35 12.23 -18.88
N ILE A 310 4.13 11.32 -19.44
CA ILE A 310 4.95 10.36 -18.71
C ILE A 310 6.41 10.75 -18.90
N TRP A 311 7.13 10.88 -17.79
CA TRP A 311 8.58 11.02 -17.79
C TRP A 311 9.23 9.66 -17.65
N TYR A 312 9.90 9.19 -18.70
CA TYR A 312 10.70 7.96 -18.67
C TYR A 312 12.13 8.28 -18.26
N LEU A 313 12.43 8.10 -17.00
CA LEU A 313 13.73 8.47 -16.42
C LEU A 313 14.90 7.68 -17.01
N GLY A 314 14.68 6.42 -17.38
CA GLY A 314 15.75 5.59 -17.96
C GLY A 314 16.20 6.02 -19.37
N THR A 315 15.44 6.88 -20.03
CA THR A 315 15.78 7.43 -21.35
C THR A 315 15.81 8.95 -21.35
N GLY A 316 15.40 9.60 -20.25
CA GLY A 316 15.27 11.06 -20.18
C GLY A 316 14.25 11.61 -21.20
N THR A 317 13.20 10.85 -21.51
CA THR A 317 12.23 11.23 -22.54
C THR A 317 10.84 11.48 -21.99
N VAL A 318 10.14 12.40 -22.61
CA VAL A 318 8.75 12.74 -22.29
C VAL A 318 7.82 12.12 -23.33
N LYS A 319 6.77 11.46 -22.88
CA LYS A 319 5.70 10.93 -23.72
C LYS A 319 4.39 11.62 -23.38
N GLU A 320 3.87 12.37 -24.31
CA GLU A 320 2.54 12.97 -24.16
C GLU A 320 1.42 11.91 -24.20
N VAL A 321 0.38 12.16 -23.42
CA VAL A 321 -0.81 11.32 -23.31
C VAL A 321 -2.04 12.11 -23.72
N SER A 322 -2.91 11.51 -24.51
CA SER A 322 -4.15 12.15 -24.95
C SER A 322 -5.09 12.41 -23.77
N LEU A 323 -5.57 13.63 -23.68
CA LEU A 323 -6.57 14.02 -22.65
C LEU A 323 -7.90 13.29 -22.87
N PRO A 324 -8.60 12.91 -21.79
CA PRO A 324 -9.98 12.49 -21.89
C PRO A 324 -10.88 13.67 -22.25
N LYS A 325 -11.94 13.42 -23.01
CA LYS A 325 -12.96 14.44 -23.30
C LYS A 325 -13.91 14.56 -22.11
N ILE A 326 -14.61 15.69 -22.00
CA ILE A 326 -15.60 15.92 -20.92
C ILE A 326 -16.67 14.82 -20.91
N ASP A 327 -17.19 14.43 -22.06
CA ASP A 327 -18.19 13.38 -22.17
C ASP A 327 -17.67 11.97 -21.79
N GLU A 328 -16.36 11.76 -21.85
CA GLU A 328 -15.69 10.57 -21.32
C GLU A 328 -15.55 10.66 -19.80
N MET A 329 -15.15 11.82 -19.25
CA MET A 329 -15.02 12.04 -17.82
C MET A 329 -16.35 11.93 -17.07
N GLU A 330 -17.45 12.43 -17.66
CA GLU A 330 -18.80 12.24 -17.13
C GLU A 330 -19.21 10.76 -17.05
N LYS A 331 -18.77 9.95 -18.02
CA LYS A 331 -18.98 8.50 -18.00
C LYS A 331 -18.10 7.79 -16.96
N TYR A 332 -16.88 8.31 -16.72
CA TYR A 332 -16.01 7.75 -15.68
C TYR A 332 -16.69 7.83 -14.32
N ASP A 333 -17.26 8.98 -13.96
CA ASP A 333 -17.95 9.16 -12.68
C ASP A 333 -19.04 8.10 -12.48
N SER A 334 -19.94 7.92 -13.45
CA SER A 334 -21.04 6.94 -13.33
C SER A 334 -20.54 5.49 -13.34
N ASN A 335 -19.67 5.14 -14.29
CA ASN A 335 -19.23 3.75 -14.49
C ASN A 335 -18.38 3.27 -13.31
N TYR A 336 -17.48 4.11 -12.83
CA TYR A 336 -16.58 3.72 -11.73
C TYR A 336 -17.25 3.84 -10.37
N PHE A 337 -18.26 4.68 -10.23
CA PHE A 337 -19.09 4.66 -9.02
C PHE A 337 -19.94 3.39 -8.94
N ASP A 338 -20.49 2.91 -10.06
CA ASP A 338 -21.19 1.62 -10.09
C ASP A 338 -20.24 0.46 -9.81
N LEU A 339 -19.01 0.52 -10.34
CA LEU A 339 -17.95 -0.44 -9.99
C LEU A 339 -17.64 -0.39 -8.49
N TYR A 340 -17.48 0.81 -7.92
CA TYR A 340 -17.24 0.97 -6.48
C TYR A 340 -18.33 0.32 -5.65
N LYS A 341 -19.60 0.55 -5.98
CA LYS A 341 -20.74 -0.10 -5.28
C LYS A 341 -20.62 -1.62 -5.32
N MET A 342 -20.42 -2.16 -6.52
CA MET A 342 -20.34 -3.61 -6.71
C MET A 342 -19.19 -4.23 -5.91
N ILE A 343 -18.00 -3.64 -5.93
CA ILE A 343 -16.81 -4.24 -5.33
C ILE A 343 -16.56 -3.89 -3.86
N ARG A 344 -17.24 -2.85 -3.35
CA ARG A 344 -17.00 -2.35 -1.97
C ARG A 344 -18.22 -2.39 -1.07
N GLN A 345 -19.41 -2.26 -1.63
CA GLN A 345 -20.66 -2.34 -0.87
C GLN A 345 -21.24 -3.76 -0.87
N ASP A 346 -21.26 -4.42 -2.02
CA ASP A 346 -21.93 -5.72 -2.18
C ASP A 346 -21.02 -6.91 -1.90
N SER A 347 -19.73 -6.69 -1.61
CA SER A 347 -18.71 -7.73 -1.38
C SER A 347 -18.67 -8.75 -2.52
N PRO A 348 -17.81 -8.55 -3.52
CA PRO A 348 -17.85 -9.36 -4.74
C PRO A 348 -17.53 -10.82 -4.46
N GLU A 349 -18.38 -11.70 -4.97
CA GLU A 349 -18.09 -13.11 -5.06
C GLU A 349 -17.26 -13.40 -6.31
N ILE A 350 -16.51 -14.48 -6.29
CA ILE A 350 -15.65 -14.88 -7.41
C ILE A 350 -16.42 -15.01 -8.73
N ASP A 351 -17.68 -15.45 -8.68
CA ASP A 351 -18.54 -15.61 -9.84
C ASP A 351 -18.95 -14.28 -10.48
N ASN A 352 -18.95 -13.20 -9.70
CA ASN A 352 -19.21 -11.84 -10.16
C ASN A 352 -17.95 -11.18 -10.76
N CYS A 353 -16.80 -11.86 -10.72
CA CYS A 353 -15.53 -11.40 -11.23
C CYS A 353 -15.05 -12.32 -12.36
N PRO A 354 -15.65 -12.26 -13.56
CA PRO A 354 -15.32 -13.18 -14.65
C PRO A 354 -13.87 -12.99 -15.10
N ALA A 355 -13.27 -14.09 -15.53
CA ALA A 355 -11.95 -14.04 -16.15
C ALA A 355 -12.05 -13.46 -17.57
N SER A 356 -11.05 -12.66 -17.94
CA SER A 356 -10.90 -12.07 -19.27
C SER A 356 -9.56 -12.51 -19.88
N PRO A 357 -9.47 -13.71 -20.45
CA PRO A 357 -8.21 -14.30 -20.91
C PRO A 357 -7.63 -13.61 -22.15
N SER A 358 -8.46 -12.99 -22.96
CA SER A 358 -8.03 -12.27 -24.16
C SER A 358 -7.70 -10.82 -23.82
N PRO A 359 -6.54 -10.30 -24.21
CA PRO A 359 -6.22 -8.89 -24.02
C PRO A 359 -7.14 -8.03 -24.89
N LEU A 360 -7.46 -6.82 -24.43
CA LEU A 360 -8.21 -5.83 -25.24
C LEU A 360 -7.40 -5.40 -26.47
N HIS A 361 -6.06 -5.43 -26.36
CA HIS A 361 -5.15 -5.08 -27.42
C HIS A 361 -3.95 -6.03 -27.43
N ILE A 362 -3.46 -6.37 -28.62
CA ILE A 362 -2.18 -7.04 -28.83
C ILE A 362 -1.19 -5.98 -29.28
N PHE A 363 -0.03 -5.95 -28.63
CA PHE A 363 1.04 -5.01 -28.93
C PHE A 363 2.24 -5.75 -29.50
N ASN A 364 2.88 -5.17 -30.50
CA ASN A 364 4.16 -5.64 -30.97
C ASN A 364 5.28 -5.29 -29.98
N ALA A 365 6.49 -5.78 -30.23
CA ALA A 365 7.65 -5.54 -29.37
C ALA A 365 8.01 -4.04 -29.19
N GLY A 366 7.47 -3.14 -30.02
CA GLY A 366 7.65 -1.70 -29.91
C GLY A 366 6.52 -0.98 -29.17
N GLY A 367 5.58 -1.71 -28.54
CA GLY A 367 4.47 -1.09 -27.82
C GLY A 367 3.40 -0.46 -28.71
N VAL A 368 3.44 -0.72 -30.02
CA VAL A 368 2.43 -0.24 -30.98
C VAL A 368 1.32 -1.27 -31.07
N PRO A 369 0.02 -0.85 -31.02
CA PRO A 369 -1.07 -1.77 -31.26
C PRO A 369 -0.84 -2.55 -32.56
N ALA A 370 -0.75 -3.85 -32.47
CA ALA A 370 -0.76 -4.70 -33.66
C ALA A 370 -2.21 -4.83 -34.12
N ASP A 371 -2.50 -4.28 -35.28
CA ASP A 371 -3.75 -4.60 -35.96
C ASP A 371 -3.65 -6.03 -36.49
N PRO A 372 -4.60 -6.86 -36.31
CA PRO A 372 -6.04 -6.69 -36.23
C PRO A 372 -6.70 -7.40 -35.06
N ALA A 373 -8.02 -7.47 -35.15
CA ALA A 373 -8.93 -8.14 -34.25
C ALA A 373 -8.28 -9.25 -33.44
N ILE A 374 -8.23 -9.03 -32.15
CA ILE A 374 -7.78 -9.99 -31.17
C ILE A 374 -8.65 -11.23 -31.34
N ASP A 375 -8.00 -12.39 -31.48
CA ASP A 375 -8.67 -13.67 -31.40
C ASP A 375 -9.34 -13.77 -30.01
N PRO A 376 -10.68 -13.75 -29.90
CA PRO A 376 -11.37 -13.81 -28.61
C PRO A 376 -11.09 -15.12 -27.88
N ASP A 377 -10.65 -16.15 -28.54
CA ASP A 377 -10.27 -17.44 -27.96
C ASP A 377 -8.79 -17.47 -27.54
N SER A 378 -8.05 -16.38 -27.76
CA SER A 378 -6.66 -16.33 -27.33
C SER A 378 -6.55 -16.19 -25.80
N HIS A 379 -5.84 -17.08 -25.17
CA HIS A 379 -5.49 -16.97 -23.74
C HIS A 379 -4.20 -16.18 -23.50
N ALA A 380 -3.92 -15.19 -24.37
CA ALA A 380 -2.65 -14.47 -24.38
C ALA A 380 -2.39 -13.72 -23.05
N ARG A 381 -3.44 -13.19 -22.41
CA ARG A 381 -3.32 -12.53 -21.10
C ARG A 381 -2.95 -13.52 -20.01
N CYS A 382 -3.54 -14.73 -20.04
CA CYS A 382 -3.29 -15.74 -19.04
C CYS A 382 -1.85 -16.25 -19.04
N ARG A 383 -1.18 -16.27 -20.19
CA ARG A 383 0.21 -16.74 -20.29
C ARG A 383 1.19 -15.95 -19.42
N GLY A 384 0.96 -14.66 -19.22
CA GLY A 384 1.78 -13.82 -18.36
C GLY A 384 1.10 -13.39 -17.06
N CYS A 385 0.00 -14.02 -16.68
CA CYS A 385 -0.75 -13.67 -15.49
C CYS A 385 -0.15 -14.31 -14.23
N ASP A 386 0.10 -13.48 -13.21
CA ASP A 386 0.62 -13.94 -11.92
C ASP A 386 -0.33 -14.91 -11.20
N TYR A 387 -1.61 -14.90 -11.56
CA TYR A 387 -2.64 -15.77 -10.97
C TYR A 387 -2.97 -16.99 -11.82
N ARG A 388 -2.20 -17.24 -12.88
CA ARG A 388 -2.39 -18.38 -13.75
C ARG A 388 -2.50 -19.70 -12.97
N GLY A 389 -1.70 -19.83 -11.89
CA GLY A 389 -1.64 -21.00 -11.02
C GLY A 389 -2.91 -21.33 -10.22
N ILE A 390 -3.87 -20.43 -10.14
CA ILE A 390 -5.07 -20.56 -9.30
C ILE A 390 -6.36 -20.21 -10.05
N CYS A 391 -6.24 -19.71 -11.27
CA CYS A 391 -7.39 -19.33 -12.08
C CYS A 391 -7.80 -20.46 -13.00
N GLU A 392 -9.07 -20.87 -12.96
CA GLU A 392 -9.62 -21.93 -13.80
C GLU A 392 -9.38 -21.74 -15.29
N ASN A 393 -9.35 -20.46 -15.75
CA ASN A 393 -9.06 -20.12 -17.15
C ASN A 393 -7.55 -20.11 -17.47
N GLY A 394 -6.70 -20.33 -16.46
CA GLY A 394 -5.25 -20.42 -16.62
C GLY A 394 -4.73 -21.82 -16.94
N ASN A 395 -5.59 -22.79 -17.19
CA ASN A 395 -5.26 -24.21 -17.37
C ASN A 395 -4.66 -24.85 -16.11
N HIS A 396 -5.38 -24.81 -15.00
CA HIS A 396 -4.93 -25.45 -13.78
C HIS A 396 -5.81 -26.59 -13.35
N ASP A 397 -5.13 -27.72 -13.10
CA ASP A 397 -5.67 -28.91 -12.47
C ASP A 397 -5.80 -28.78 -10.94
N LEU A 398 -6.00 -27.57 -10.41
CA LEU A 398 -6.36 -27.41 -9.01
C LEU A 398 -7.78 -27.91 -8.81
N GLN A 399 -7.93 -29.22 -8.70
CA GLN A 399 -9.22 -29.83 -8.39
C GLN A 399 -9.59 -29.53 -6.95
N LEU A 400 -10.71 -28.85 -6.80
CA LEU A 400 -11.43 -28.76 -5.52
C LEU A 400 -11.92 -30.14 -5.13
N THR A 401 -11.32 -30.71 -4.11
CA THR A 401 -11.90 -31.88 -3.44
C THR A 401 -12.40 -31.47 -2.08
N THR A 402 -13.72 -31.52 -1.88
CA THR A 402 -14.39 -31.20 -0.62
C THR A 402 -14.11 -32.22 0.50
N GLU A 403 -13.54 -33.38 0.16
CA GLU A 403 -13.15 -34.40 1.12
C GLU A 403 -11.65 -34.69 1.06
N ARG A 404 -10.84 -33.69 1.39
CA ARG A 404 -9.41 -33.90 1.48
C ARG A 404 -9.03 -34.55 2.80
N ARG A 405 -8.37 -35.70 2.72
CA ARG A 405 -7.67 -36.32 3.85
C ARG A 405 -6.19 -36.46 3.52
N PHE A 406 -5.36 -36.18 4.48
CA PHE A 406 -3.93 -36.38 4.38
C PHE A 406 -3.48 -37.44 5.38
N GLU A 407 -2.93 -38.50 4.89
CA GLU A 407 -2.44 -39.60 5.72
C GLU A 407 -0.95 -39.44 5.97
N LYS A 408 -0.57 -39.16 7.18
CA LYS A 408 0.82 -39.05 7.61
C LYS A 408 0.94 -39.34 9.10
N PHE A 409 2.07 -39.87 9.54
CA PHE A 409 2.35 -40.21 10.93
C PHE A 409 1.34 -41.18 11.56
N GLY A 410 0.79 -42.11 10.77
CA GLY A 410 -0.18 -43.09 11.24
C GLY A 410 -1.60 -42.56 11.48
N HIS A 411 -1.90 -41.34 11.03
CA HIS A 411 -3.21 -40.72 11.17
C HIS A 411 -3.75 -40.24 9.82
N ALA A 412 -5.06 -40.27 9.70
CA ALA A 412 -5.80 -39.60 8.62
C ALA A 412 -6.24 -38.21 9.11
N TRP A 413 -5.54 -37.16 8.68
CA TRP A 413 -5.79 -35.77 9.09
C TRP A 413 -6.90 -35.18 8.23
N PRO A 414 -8.02 -34.70 8.82
CA PRO A 414 -9.01 -33.93 8.07
C PRO A 414 -8.39 -32.59 7.65
N ILE A 415 -8.54 -32.24 6.38
CA ILE A 415 -7.97 -31.02 5.81
C ILE A 415 -9.06 -29.99 5.59
N THR A 416 -8.88 -28.83 6.17
CA THR A 416 -9.76 -27.67 5.95
C THR A 416 -9.32 -26.93 4.69
N PRO A 417 -10.20 -26.71 3.72
CA PRO A 417 -9.92 -25.84 2.57
C PRO A 417 -9.52 -24.44 3.03
N LEU A 418 -8.54 -23.82 2.37
CA LEU A 418 -7.98 -22.54 2.82
C LEU A 418 -9.01 -21.41 2.84
N GLY A 419 -9.97 -21.41 1.90
CA GLY A 419 -11.06 -20.44 1.84
C GLY A 419 -12.16 -20.68 2.91
N GLU A 420 -12.17 -21.83 3.57
CA GLU A 420 -13.15 -22.17 4.60
C GLU A 420 -12.62 -21.96 6.03
N ILE A 421 -11.37 -21.53 6.18
CA ILE A 421 -10.81 -21.23 7.49
C ILE A 421 -11.57 -20.06 8.10
N LYS A 422 -12.29 -20.33 9.19
CA LYS A 422 -12.93 -19.30 9.99
C LYS A 422 -12.01 -18.91 11.14
N PRO A 423 -11.29 -17.79 11.05
CA PRO A 423 -10.35 -17.39 12.09
C PRO A 423 -11.02 -16.91 13.37
N ARG A 424 -12.28 -16.50 13.27
CA ARG A 424 -13.07 -15.97 14.38
C ARG A 424 -14.23 -16.91 14.74
N VAL A 425 -14.61 -16.84 16.01
CA VAL A 425 -15.64 -17.70 16.59
C VAL A 425 -16.66 -16.90 17.39
N ASP A 426 -17.84 -17.45 17.47
CA ASP A 426 -18.86 -17.05 18.44
C ASP A 426 -18.93 -18.12 19.54
N ALA A 427 -19.24 -17.70 20.76
CA ALA A 427 -19.45 -18.62 21.88
C ALA A 427 -20.48 -18.06 22.86
N ILE A 428 -21.27 -18.93 23.46
CA ILE A 428 -22.28 -18.59 24.45
C ILE A 428 -22.05 -19.38 25.72
N GLY A 429 -22.16 -18.72 26.86
CA GLY A 429 -22.06 -19.36 28.16
C GLY A 429 -22.35 -18.40 29.30
N GLN A 430 -22.22 -18.91 30.51
CA GLN A 430 -22.35 -18.10 31.73
C GLN A 430 -21.05 -17.40 32.07
N VAL A 431 -21.15 -16.16 32.50
CA VAL A 431 -20.02 -15.35 32.99
C VAL A 431 -19.60 -15.82 34.37
N VAL A 432 -18.34 -16.17 34.52
CA VAL A 432 -17.75 -16.61 35.79
C VAL A 432 -16.43 -15.87 36.02
N GLY A 433 -16.28 -15.33 37.22
CA GLY A 433 -15.05 -14.65 37.64
C GLY A 433 -14.84 -13.33 36.91
N LEU A 434 -15.88 -12.52 36.81
CA LEU A 434 -15.86 -11.24 36.12
C LEU A 434 -14.95 -10.22 36.80
N SER A 435 -14.05 -9.64 36.05
CA SER A 435 -13.24 -8.47 36.39
C SER A 435 -13.34 -7.42 35.28
N GLY A 436 -13.81 -6.24 35.61
CA GLY A 436 -14.11 -5.20 34.62
C GLY A 436 -15.57 -5.28 34.12
N PRO A 437 -15.94 -4.53 33.06
CA PRO A 437 -15.06 -3.69 32.24
C PRO A 437 -14.65 -2.39 32.94
N GLU A 438 -13.37 -2.08 32.88
CA GLU A 438 -12.77 -0.85 33.37
C GLU A 438 -12.01 -0.17 32.22
N LEU A 439 -12.27 1.12 32.00
CA LEU A 439 -11.51 1.92 31.07
C LEU A 439 -10.29 2.48 31.82
N ILE A 440 -9.08 2.14 31.36
CA ILE A 440 -7.85 2.68 31.93
C ILE A 440 -7.42 3.97 31.19
N GLU A 441 -6.44 4.70 31.78
CA GLU A 441 -6.05 6.04 31.33
C GLU A 441 -5.59 6.12 29.87
N ASP A 442 -5.04 5.04 29.34
CA ASP A 442 -4.60 4.92 27.94
C ASP A 442 -5.74 4.59 26.93
N GLY A 443 -6.99 4.54 27.40
CA GLY A 443 -8.15 4.18 26.59
C GLY A 443 -8.35 2.68 26.38
N THR A 444 -7.51 1.83 26.98
CA THR A 444 -7.68 0.38 26.92
C THR A 444 -8.79 -0.08 27.86
N ILE A 445 -9.51 -1.12 27.45
CA ILE A 445 -10.55 -1.76 28.29
C ILE A 445 -9.91 -2.93 29.03
N LYS A 446 -9.91 -2.88 30.34
CA LYS A 446 -9.57 -4.02 31.19
C LYS A 446 -10.82 -4.87 31.40
N LEU A 447 -10.79 -6.08 30.88
CA LEU A 447 -11.91 -7.02 30.96
C LEU A 447 -11.37 -8.45 31.02
N HIS A 448 -11.76 -9.20 32.04
CA HIS A 448 -11.47 -10.62 32.14
C HIS A 448 -12.65 -11.36 32.75
N PHE A 449 -13.03 -12.48 32.15
CA PHE A 449 -14.00 -13.43 32.71
C PHE A 449 -13.79 -14.81 32.08
N ARG A 450 -14.44 -15.81 32.58
CA ARG A 450 -14.59 -17.10 31.93
C ARG A 450 -16.00 -17.24 31.42
N LEU A 451 -16.11 -17.76 30.21
CA LEU A 451 -17.36 -18.20 29.63
C LEU A 451 -17.51 -19.68 29.95
N GLN A 452 -18.53 -20.05 30.71
CA GLN A 452 -18.74 -21.44 31.13
C GLN A 452 -20.00 -22.00 30.47
N ASP A 453 -19.88 -23.20 29.91
CA ASP A 453 -20.97 -24.00 29.39
C ASP A 453 -20.83 -25.44 29.91
N GLY A 454 -21.63 -25.78 30.91
CA GLY A 454 -21.47 -27.03 31.63
C GLY A 454 -20.10 -27.14 32.31
N TYR A 455 -19.29 -28.12 31.86
CA TYR A 455 -17.92 -28.30 32.36
C TYR A 455 -16.89 -27.57 31.51
N ASP A 456 -17.27 -27.15 30.33
CA ASP A 456 -16.36 -26.47 29.39
C ASP A 456 -16.21 -25.00 29.72
N ARG A 457 -15.01 -24.48 29.52
CA ARG A 457 -14.65 -23.11 29.84
C ARG A 457 -13.73 -22.52 28.82
N ALA A 458 -13.97 -21.22 28.48
CA ALA A 458 -13.04 -20.41 27.72
C ALA A 458 -12.75 -19.11 28.48
N LYS A 459 -11.50 -18.73 28.54
CA LYS A 459 -11.09 -17.43 29.10
C LYS A 459 -11.37 -16.34 28.11
N VAL A 460 -12.06 -15.28 28.54
CA VAL A 460 -12.34 -14.10 27.72
C VAL A 460 -11.48 -12.93 28.19
N GLN A 461 -10.78 -12.29 27.25
CA GLN A 461 -9.88 -11.17 27.54
C GLN A 461 -9.74 -10.26 26.33
N PRO A 462 -9.35 -8.98 26.51
CA PRO A 462 -9.01 -8.11 25.41
C PRO A 462 -7.80 -8.64 24.63
N ALA A 463 -7.77 -8.42 23.34
CA ALA A 463 -6.60 -8.64 22.51
C ALA A 463 -5.49 -7.62 22.85
N TYR A 464 -4.26 -7.96 22.50
CA TYR A 464 -3.11 -7.09 22.74
C TYR A 464 -3.23 -5.70 22.11
N ASN A 465 -3.93 -5.59 20.97
CA ASN A 465 -4.08 -4.35 20.19
C ASN A 465 -5.38 -3.59 20.50
N GLY A 466 -6.05 -3.86 21.59
CA GLY A 466 -7.29 -3.19 21.96
C GLY A 466 -8.39 -4.17 22.41
N GLY A 467 -9.51 -3.64 22.87
CA GLY A 467 -10.65 -4.41 23.34
C GLY A 467 -11.90 -4.20 22.49
N PRO A 468 -12.99 -4.90 22.83
CA PRO A 468 -14.23 -4.81 22.10
C PRO A 468 -14.85 -3.41 22.23
N LYS A 469 -15.39 -2.88 21.13
CA LYS A 469 -16.11 -1.59 21.13
C LYS A 469 -17.50 -1.68 21.73
N LYS A 470 -18.06 -2.88 21.78
CA LYS A 470 -19.42 -3.11 22.25
C LYS A 470 -19.44 -4.15 23.37
N ILE A 471 -19.78 -3.70 24.54
CA ILE A 471 -19.99 -4.56 25.72
C ILE A 471 -21.36 -4.23 26.29
N THR A 472 -22.20 -5.25 26.46
CA THR A 472 -23.51 -5.06 27.06
C THR A 472 -23.43 -4.56 28.50
N ARG A 473 -24.33 -3.65 28.89
CA ARG A 473 -24.49 -3.21 30.29
C ARG A 473 -24.99 -4.33 31.23
N GLY A 474 -25.52 -5.41 30.64
CA GLY A 474 -25.94 -6.60 31.39
C GLY A 474 -24.83 -7.60 31.64
N LEU A 475 -23.56 -7.26 31.35
CA LEU A 475 -22.42 -8.10 31.67
C LEU A 475 -22.20 -8.10 33.20
N VAL A 476 -22.72 -9.12 33.86
CA VAL A 476 -22.62 -9.33 35.31
C VAL A 476 -22.28 -10.80 35.59
N GLU A 477 -21.79 -11.08 36.78
CA GLU A 477 -21.52 -12.45 37.22
C GLU A 477 -22.78 -13.33 37.09
N GLY A 478 -22.61 -14.50 36.44
CA GLY A 478 -23.71 -15.44 36.21
C GLY A 478 -24.61 -15.09 35.00
N ALA A 479 -24.43 -13.95 34.36
CA ALA A 479 -25.18 -13.62 33.14
C ALA A 479 -24.86 -14.61 32.02
N ARG A 480 -25.85 -14.97 31.21
CA ARG A 480 -25.66 -15.73 29.97
C ARG A 480 -25.38 -14.76 28.84
N VAL A 481 -24.19 -14.82 28.27
CA VAL A 481 -23.74 -13.88 27.25
C VAL A 481 -23.26 -14.60 25.99
N ARG A 482 -23.40 -13.90 24.85
CA ARG A 482 -22.76 -14.23 23.59
C ARG A 482 -21.48 -13.38 23.45
N VAL A 483 -20.38 -14.03 23.23
CA VAL A 483 -19.13 -13.43 22.76
C VAL A 483 -19.07 -13.69 21.27
N SER A 484 -19.17 -12.62 20.46
CA SER A 484 -19.18 -12.72 19.00
C SER A 484 -17.89 -12.24 18.40
N ASN A 485 -17.50 -12.90 17.30
CA ASN A 485 -16.39 -12.50 16.45
C ASN A 485 -15.04 -12.44 17.19
N ALA A 486 -14.82 -13.30 18.18
CA ALA A 486 -13.59 -13.38 18.96
C ALA A 486 -12.51 -14.16 18.23
N LEU A 487 -11.25 -13.84 18.52
CA LEU A 487 -10.09 -14.58 18.04
C LEU A 487 -9.74 -15.70 19.03
N PRO A 488 -9.96 -16.98 18.67
CA PRO A 488 -9.64 -18.08 19.55
C PRO A 488 -8.11 -18.33 19.59
N SER A 489 -7.62 -18.72 20.75
CA SER A 489 -6.26 -19.22 20.93
C SER A 489 -6.21 -20.28 22.02
N LEU A 490 -5.12 -21.05 22.07
CA LEU A 490 -4.89 -22.04 23.11
C LEU A 490 -3.67 -21.61 23.93
N TRP A 491 -3.85 -21.46 25.23
CA TRP A 491 -2.76 -21.15 26.14
C TRP A 491 -2.75 -22.12 27.30
N ARG A 492 -1.68 -22.91 27.43
CA ARG A 492 -1.51 -23.92 28.50
C ARG A 492 -2.70 -24.89 28.63
N GLY A 493 -3.31 -25.25 27.50
CA GLY A 493 -4.47 -26.14 27.44
C GLY A 493 -5.82 -25.49 27.72
N GLU A 494 -5.88 -24.18 28.01
CA GLU A 494 -7.12 -23.43 28.19
C GLU A 494 -7.45 -22.64 26.89
N VAL A 495 -8.66 -22.77 26.40
CA VAL A 495 -9.17 -21.96 25.29
C VAL A 495 -9.30 -20.51 25.74
N GLN A 496 -8.77 -19.60 24.94
CA GLN A 496 -8.90 -18.16 25.14
C GLN A 496 -9.62 -17.51 23.97
N LEU A 497 -10.54 -16.60 24.29
CA LEU A 497 -11.23 -15.74 23.35
C LEU A 497 -10.68 -14.33 23.50
N ASN A 498 -9.90 -13.90 22.52
CA ASN A 498 -9.29 -12.57 22.51
C ASN A 498 -10.22 -11.60 21.79
N LEU A 499 -10.64 -10.56 22.48
CA LEU A 499 -11.59 -9.57 22.01
C LEU A 499 -10.84 -8.35 21.46
N ASP A 500 -11.06 -8.03 20.21
CA ASP A 500 -10.57 -6.81 19.58
C ASP A 500 -11.73 -5.86 19.24
N GLU A 501 -11.46 -4.83 18.48
CA GLU A 501 -12.47 -3.85 18.06
C GLU A 501 -13.62 -4.41 17.20
N LYS A 502 -13.44 -5.59 16.60
CA LYS A 502 -14.46 -6.29 15.82
C LYS A 502 -15.32 -7.22 16.66
N SER A 503 -14.92 -7.45 17.90
CA SER A 503 -15.60 -8.36 18.81
C SER A 503 -16.70 -7.65 19.58
N GLU A 504 -17.73 -8.40 19.98
CA GLU A 504 -18.87 -7.91 20.76
C GLU A 504 -19.23 -8.86 21.89
N VAL A 505 -19.63 -8.30 23.02
CA VAL A 505 -20.24 -9.05 24.14
C VAL A 505 -21.68 -8.59 24.33
N SER A 506 -22.64 -9.47 24.11
CA SER A 506 -24.07 -9.22 24.20
C SER A 506 -24.76 -10.22 25.12
N ILE A 507 -25.98 -9.92 25.57
CA ILE A 507 -26.83 -10.91 26.27
C ILE A 507 -27.29 -11.95 25.27
N ALA A 508 -27.16 -13.22 25.62
CA ALA A 508 -27.63 -14.32 24.78
C ALA A 508 -29.11 -14.61 25.07
N GLY A 509 -29.87 -14.88 24.02
CA GLY A 509 -31.26 -15.38 24.14
C GLY A 509 -31.32 -16.80 24.73
N GLU A 510 -32.48 -17.19 25.24
CA GLU A 510 -32.67 -18.53 25.83
C GLU A 510 -32.53 -19.65 24.78
N ASP A 511 -32.95 -19.39 23.55
CA ASP A 511 -32.92 -20.35 22.43
C ASP A 511 -31.61 -20.33 21.64
N GLU A 512 -30.65 -19.44 21.96
CA GLU A 512 -29.38 -19.34 21.28
C GLU A 512 -28.39 -20.38 21.83
N SER A 513 -27.68 -21.06 20.95
CA SER A 513 -26.67 -22.05 21.31
C SER A 513 -25.43 -21.94 20.43
N GLU A 514 -24.32 -21.62 21.03
CA GLU A 514 -22.97 -21.62 20.43
C GLU A 514 -22.02 -22.20 21.50
N PRO A 515 -21.96 -23.53 21.64
CA PRO A 515 -21.29 -24.15 22.78
C PRO A 515 -19.79 -23.91 22.79
N VAL A 516 -19.25 -23.68 23.98
CA VAL A 516 -17.81 -23.43 24.19
C VAL A 516 -16.97 -24.64 23.79
N VAL A 517 -17.51 -25.85 23.92
CA VAL A 517 -16.82 -27.11 23.56
C VAL A 517 -16.50 -27.21 22.06
N GLU A 518 -17.27 -26.55 21.19
CA GLU A 518 -17.08 -26.61 19.75
C GLU A 518 -16.06 -25.59 19.23
N ILE A 519 -15.39 -24.84 20.12
CA ILE A 519 -14.39 -23.87 19.70
C ILE A 519 -13.14 -24.58 19.23
N GLU A 520 -12.95 -24.62 17.93
CA GLU A 520 -11.74 -25.11 17.31
C GLU A 520 -10.66 -24.03 17.25
N THR A 521 -9.55 -24.24 17.94
CA THR A 521 -8.38 -23.36 17.93
C THR A 521 -7.31 -23.80 16.93
N ARG A 522 -7.44 -24.99 16.37
CA ARG A 522 -6.46 -25.65 15.49
C ARG A 522 -7.06 -26.03 14.16
N VAL A 523 -6.19 -26.11 13.16
CA VAL A 523 -6.59 -26.46 11.78
C VAL A 523 -5.48 -27.23 11.08
N ASN A 524 -5.86 -28.13 10.18
CA ASN A 524 -4.95 -28.79 9.25
C ASN A 524 -5.24 -28.27 7.85
N VAL A 525 -4.22 -27.84 7.16
CA VAL A 525 -4.34 -27.27 5.81
C VAL A 525 -3.30 -27.84 4.86
N ILE A 526 -3.65 -27.90 3.59
CA ILE A 526 -2.73 -28.20 2.50
C ILE A 526 -2.89 -27.11 1.46
N GLY A 527 -1.77 -26.62 0.95
CA GLY A 527 -1.78 -25.64 -0.11
C GLY A 527 -0.45 -25.56 -0.81
N ARG A 528 -0.49 -24.92 -1.96
CA ARG A 528 0.68 -24.62 -2.76
C ARG A 528 1.32 -23.32 -2.26
N VAL A 529 2.62 -23.31 -2.12
CA VAL A 529 3.39 -22.15 -1.67
C VAL A 529 3.42 -21.12 -2.79
N TRP A 530 2.76 -20.00 -2.55
CA TRP A 530 2.75 -18.86 -3.47
C TRP A 530 3.92 -17.92 -3.24
N SER A 531 4.18 -17.59 -1.98
CA SER A 531 5.29 -16.73 -1.59
C SER A 531 5.88 -17.20 -0.27
N ILE A 532 7.16 -16.92 -0.07
CA ILE A 532 7.89 -17.19 1.16
C ILE A 532 8.59 -15.92 1.59
N ASP A 533 8.57 -15.68 2.91
CA ASP A 533 9.26 -14.61 3.56
C ASP A 533 10.06 -15.14 4.74
N ALA A 534 11.34 -14.89 4.73
CA ALA A 534 12.22 -15.18 5.85
C ALA A 534 12.87 -13.87 6.31
N PHE A 535 12.48 -13.38 7.48
CA PHE A 535 13.10 -12.20 8.06
C PHE A 535 14.31 -12.60 8.88
N PRO A 536 15.52 -12.17 8.48
CA PRO A 536 16.71 -12.42 9.27
C PRO A 536 16.63 -11.71 10.62
N ASP A 537 17.28 -12.29 11.59
CA ASP A 537 17.31 -11.82 12.98
C ASP A 537 18.23 -10.61 13.10
N GLY A 538 17.70 -9.41 12.89
CA GLY A 538 18.42 -8.16 13.18
C GLY A 538 18.11 -7.58 14.56
N VAL A 539 17.00 -7.97 15.19
CA VAL A 539 16.51 -7.39 16.47
C VAL A 539 15.75 -8.43 17.32
N GLY A 540 16.09 -9.70 17.22
CA GLY A 540 15.55 -10.74 18.10
C GLY A 540 14.16 -11.29 17.73
N THR A 541 13.67 -11.09 16.51
CA THR A 541 12.40 -11.67 16.02
C THR A 541 12.56 -12.34 14.68
N ALA A 542 13.28 -13.45 14.62
CA ALA A 542 13.25 -14.30 13.44
C ALA A 542 11.79 -14.70 13.15
N ARG A 543 11.34 -14.46 11.93
CA ARG A 543 10.02 -14.83 11.43
C ARG A 543 10.18 -15.53 10.08
N TRP A 544 9.49 -16.63 9.90
CA TRP A 544 9.26 -17.25 8.62
C TRP A 544 7.77 -17.17 8.30
N ALA A 545 7.44 -16.80 7.10
CA ALA A 545 6.05 -16.74 6.64
C ALA A 545 5.95 -17.27 5.21
N ALA A 546 4.85 -17.92 4.90
CA ALA A 546 4.49 -18.33 3.55
C ALA A 546 3.01 -18.03 3.31
N THR A 547 2.66 -17.75 2.07
CA THR A 547 1.26 -17.73 1.64
C THR A 547 0.98 -19.04 0.93
N LEU A 548 0.00 -19.77 1.41
CA LEU A 548 -0.51 -20.96 0.75
C LEU A 548 -1.76 -20.67 -0.04
N LEU A 549 -1.92 -21.35 -1.15
CA LEU A 549 -3.09 -21.32 -2.02
C LEU A 549 -3.65 -22.72 -2.19
N ASP A 550 -4.97 -22.80 -2.26
CA ASP A 550 -5.71 -23.89 -2.88
C ASP A 550 -6.83 -23.31 -3.76
N ALA A 551 -7.63 -24.17 -4.36
CA ALA A 551 -8.69 -23.72 -5.24
C ALA A 551 -9.85 -22.99 -4.50
N THR A 552 -9.89 -23.02 -3.18
CA THR A 552 -10.92 -22.34 -2.37
C THR A 552 -10.48 -20.96 -1.90
N GLY A 553 -9.15 -20.72 -1.79
CA GLY A 553 -8.65 -19.46 -1.29
C GLY A 553 -7.18 -19.50 -0.86
N SER A 554 -6.85 -18.63 0.07
CA SER A 554 -5.48 -18.50 0.58
C SER A 554 -5.44 -18.31 2.09
N ALA A 555 -4.32 -18.71 2.70
CA ALA A 555 -4.02 -18.39 4.09
C ALA A 555 -2.53 -18.08 4.26
N ALA A 556 -2.23 -17.16 5.17
CA ALA A 556 -0.87 -16.93 5.60
C ALA A 556 -0.45 -17.98 6.64
N ILE A 557 0.71 -18.59 6.43
CA ILE A 557 1.34 -19.48 7.41
C ILE A 557 2.48 -18.71 8.04
N VAL A 558 2.56 -18.68 9.38
CA VAL A 558 3.56 -17.90 10.09
C VAL A 558 4.19 -18.70 11.21
N ALA A 559 5.52 -18.63 11.31
CA ALA A 559 6.31 -19.18 12.40
C ALA A 559 7.26 -18.13 12.97
N PHE A 560 7.44 -18.15 14.29
CA PHE A 560 8.34 -17.22 14.98
C PHE A 560 9.42 -18.00 15.74
N LYS A 561 10.67 -17.51 15.67
CA LYS A 561 11.82 -18.02 16.46
C LYS A 561 11.94 -19.55 16.45
N GLN A 562 11.91 -20.16 17.61
CA GLN A 562 12.06 -21.61 17.80
C GLN A 562 10.98 -22.48 17.16
N PHE A 563 9.88 -21.87 16.70
CA PHE A 563 8.80 -22.59 15.99
C PHE A 563 9.00 -22.62 14.48
N ILE A 564 10.03 -21.95 13.96
CA ILE A 564 10.37 -22.03 12.54
C ILE A 564 10.75 -23.49 12.25
N PRO A 565 10.02 -24.18 11.34
CA PRO A 565 10.27 -25.58 11.09
C PRO A 565 11.65 -25.77 10.44
N ILE A 566 12.33 -26.86 10.74
CA ILE A 566 13.63 -27.18 10.13
C ILE A 566 13.49 -27.29 8.62
N SER A 567 12.34 -27.78 8.13
CA SER A 567 12.02 -27.86 6.70
C SER A 567 11.84 -26.49 6.03
N ALA A 568 11.72 -25.40 6.79
CA ALA A 568 11.49 -24.07 6.22
C ALA A 568 12.59 -23.65 5.23
N ALA A 569 13.83 -24.06 5.47
CA ALA A 569 14.96 -23.79 4.58
C ALA A 569 14.90 -24.53 3.24
N ALA A 570 14.15 -25.64 3.18
CA ALA A 570 13.98 -26.45 1.97
C ALA A 570 12.70 -26.10 1.19
N ILE A 571 11.76 -25.40 1.83
CA ILE A 571 10.48 -25.04 1.19
C ILE A 571 10.74 -23.92 0.18
N GLN A 572 10.25 -24.13 -1.04
CA GLN A 572 10.35 -23.15 -2.14
C GLN A 572 8.97 -22.74 -2.63
N ARG A 573 8.92 -21.64 -3.39
CA ARG A 573 7.71 -21.24 -4.13
C ARG A 573 7.36 -22.34 -5.13
N GLY A 574 6.09 -22.74 -5.16
CA GLY A 574 5.60 -23.83 -6.01
C GLY A 574 5.47 -25.16 -5.29
N ASP A 575 6.15 -25.36 -4.16
CA ASP A 575 5.97 -26.58 -3.36
C ASP A 575 4.54 -26.70 -2.85
N THR A 576 4.08 -27.95 -2.72
CA THR A 576 2.85 -28.23 -1.98
C THR A 576 3.21 -28.71 -0.58
N ILE A 577 2.71 -28.00 0.43
CA ILE A 577 2.97 -28.35 1.82
C ILE A 577 1.68 -28.59 2.61
N ALA A 578 1.78 -29.48 3.61
CA ALA A 578 0.77 -29.63 4.64
C ALA A 578 1.23 -28.96 5.93
N VAL A 579 0.34 -28.21 6.56
CA VAL A 579 0.50 -27.70 7.93
C VAL A 579 -0.54 -28.39 8.78
N LEU A 580 -0.09 -29.26 9.68
CA LEU A 580 -0.93 -30.08 10.55
C LEU A 580 -0.94 -29.52 11.96
N ASN A 581 -2.12 -29.42 12.53
CA ASN A 581 -2.33 -28.89 13.88
C ASN A 581 -1.82 -27.45 14.06
N GLY A 582 -1.99 -26.61 13.03
CA GLY A 582 -1.67 -25.17 13.10
C GLY A 582 -2.69 -24.38 13.91
N GLU A 583 -2.28 -23.30 14.56
CA GLU A 583 -3.19 -22.41 15.29
C GLU A 583 -3.92 -21.47 14.35
N LYS A 584 -5.26 -21.40 14.47
CA LYS A 584 -6.05 -20.43 13.74
C LYS A 584 -5.80 -19.02 14.23
N GLY A 585 -5.77 -18.07 13.31
CA GLY A 585 -5.65 -16.66 13.62
C GLY A 585 -6.05 -15.78 12.44
N GLU A 586 -5.98 -14.48 12.66
CA GLU A 586 -6.26 -13.46 11.65
C GLU A 586 -5.13 -12.42 11.63
N TRP A 587 -4.76 -11.98 10.45
CA TRP A 587 -3.88 -10.83 10.27
C TRP A 587 -4.45 -9.93 9.17
N SER A 588 -4.71 -8.67 9.52
CA SER A 588 -5.31 -7.70 8.58
C SER A 588 -6.57 -8.21 7.86
N GLY A 589 -7.46 -8.88 8.60
CA GLY A 589 -8.70 -9.42 8.08
C GLY A 589 -8.58 -10.71 7.27
N ARG A 590 -7.40 -11.35 7.26
CA ARG A 590 -7.17 -12.60 6.51
C ARG A 590 -6.96 -13.78 7.44
N PRO A 591 -7.39 -14.98 7.03
CA PRO A 591 -7.03 -16.18 7.73
C PRO A 591 -5.50 -16.34 7.83
N GLN A 592 -5.03 -16.67 9.01
CA GLN A 592 -3.65 -16.99 9.30
C GLN A 592 -3.56 -18.29 10.06
N VAL A 593 -2.61 -19.15 9.70
CA VAL A 593 -2.27 -20.35 10.45
C VAL A 593 -0.89 -20.16 11.05
N LYS A 594 -0.82 -20.19 12.38
CA LYS A 594 0.45 -20.04 13.10
C LYS A 594 1.04 -21.42 13.40
N ILE A 595 2.33 -21.55 13.13
CA ILE A 595 3.11 -22.71 13.53
C ILE A 595 3.55 -22.49 14.98
N GLY A 596 3.16 -23.41 15.83
CA GLY A 596 3.44 -23.38 17.27
C GLY A 596 3.77 -24.77 17.80
N PRO A 597 3.74 -24.94 19.15
CA PRO A 597 3.97 -26.25 19.76
C PRO A 597 3.03 -27.30 19.20
N GLY A 598 3.58 -28.45 18.78
CA GLY A 598 2.81 -29.56 18.21
C GLY A 598 2.40 -29.42 16.76
N THR A 599 2.67 -28.29 16.10
CA THR A 599 2.44 -28.13 14.65
C THR A 599 3.49 -28.89 13.86
N LYS A 600 3.05 -29.55 12.78
CA LYS A 600 3.93 -30.21 11.81
C LYS A 600 3.80 -29.58 10.43
N VAL A 601 4.94 -29.40 9.75
CA VAL A 601 4.98 -28.95 8.36
C VAL A 601 5.62 -30.06 7.54
N VAL A 602 4.94 -30.45 6.46
CA VAL A 602 5.36 -31.56 5.59
C VAL A 602 5.34 -31.08 4.16
N ILE A 603 6.44 -31.25 3.44
CA ILE A 603 6.50 -31.05 1.98
C ILE A 603 5.86 -32.31 1.34
N ILE A 604 4.87 -32.11 0.48
CA ILE A 604 4.12 -33.17 -0.21
C ILE A 604 4.70 -33.38 -1.61
N SER A 605 4.94 -32.30 -2.34
CA SER A 605 5.58 -32.31 -3.65
C SER A 605 6.45 -31.07 -3.82
N ASP A 606 7.57 -31.26 -4.49
CA ASP A 606 8.54 -30.21 -4.76
C ASP A 606 8.10 -29.35 -5.95
N ALA A 607 8.65 -28.12 -6.03
CA ALA A 607 8.35 -27.19 -7.10
C ALA A 607 8.76 -27.73 -8.49
N GLU A 608 9.79 -28.58 -8.55
CA GLU A 608 10.25 -29.23 -9.79
C GLU A 608 9.18 -30.15 -10.41
N ASP A 609 8.33 -30.75 -9.59
CA ASP A 609 7.19 -31.57 -10.04
C ASP A 609 6.01 -30.72 -10.56
N ASN A 610 6.11 -29.39 -10.46
CA ASN A 610 5.07 -28.44 -10.79
C ASN A 610 5.61 -27.29 -11.68
N PRO A 611 5.95 -27.56 -12.95
CA PRO A 611 6.68 -26.61 -13.82
C PRO A 611 5.91 -25.34 -14.20
N ASP A 612 4.65 -25.23 -13.79
CA ASP A 612 3.78 -24.09 -14.14
C ASP A 612 3.81 -22.94 -13.12
N PHE A 613 4.85 -22.89 -12.24
CA PHE A 613 4.99 -21.85 -11.24
C PHE A 613 6.24 -21.01 -11.37
#